data_b50b57d7fa28e8de81da7727633b24d6
#
_entry.id   b50b57d7fa28e8de81da7727633b24d6
#
_cell.length_a   1.000
_cell.length_b   1.000
_cell.length_c   1.000
_cell.angle_alpha   90.00
_cell.angle_beta   90.00
_cell.angle_gamma   90.00
#
_symmetry.space_group_name_H-M   'P 1'
#
loop_
_entity.id
_entity.type
_entity.pdbx_description
1 polymer ?
#
loop_
_entity_poly.entity_id
_entity_poly.type
_entity_poly.pdbx_seq_one_letter_code
_entity_poly.pdbx_strand_id
1 'polypeptide(L)'
;MGQCVTKCKNPTSSLGSKSGDKESGKSHKKGGSASGGGGHKEEPSAPCSKATSELSNGTKALEVTVETPVIPAVMGELRKDECLDRDGLSMMRIDELFCCYKDEHEDAILEEGMERFCNDLCVDPAEFRVLVLAWKFQAATMCKFTRKEFVEGCKAIQADSLEGICSRFPCMLLDAQGEENFKDLYRFTFQFGLDAEEGQRSLQREIAIALWRLVFTQCTPAILEHWLDFLSENPPGIRGISRDTWNMFLNFTQAIGPDLSNYSEDEAWPSLFDTFVEWELERRKREEERALTVKEEEGRCTETECSPTTDRLETEGSRGSQTWGGH
;
A
#
# COMPACT_ATOMS: atom_id res chain seq x y z
N MET A 1 -12.25 -0.11 -14.84
CA MET A 1 -11.08 -0.19 -15.74
C MET A 1 -9.84 -0.25 -14.86
N GLY A 2 -9.55 -1.46 -14.37
CA GLY A 2 -8.40 -1.72 -13.50
C GLY A 2 -7.13 -1.80 -14.34
N GLN A 3 -6.32 -0.76 -14.29
CA GLN A 3 -4.95 -0.91 -14.72
C GLN A 3 -4.18 -1.45 -13.53
N CYS A 4 -3.79 -2.71 -13.61
CA CYS A 4 -2.83 -3.31 -12.69
C CYS A 4 -1.62 -2.37 -12.55
N VAL A 5 -1.07 -2.23 -11.35
CA VAL A 5 0.12 -1.41 -11.08
C VAL A 5 1.29 -1.77 -12.01
N THR A 6 1.22 -2.94 -12.65
CA THR A 6 2.17 -3.46 -13.64
C THR A 6 2.15 -2.80 -15.01
N LYS A 7 1.12 -2.03 -15.39
CA LYS A 7 1.11 -1.33 -16.70
C LYS A 7 1.99 -0.09 -16.77
N CYS A 8 2.76 0.21 -15.75
CA CYS A 8 3.79 1.26 -15.79
C CYS A 8 5.13 0.81 -16.38
N LYS A 9 5.23 -0.36 -17.00
CA LYS A 9 6.39 -0.71 -17.82
C LYS A 9 6.29 0.07 -19.13
N ASN A 10 7.12 1.10 -19.27
CA ASN A 10 7.29 1.84 -20.52
C ASN A 10 7.63 0.88 -21.66
N PRO A 11 7.01 1.02 -22.84
CA PRO A 11 7.47 0.27 -24.02
C PRO A 11 8.88 0.74 -24.37
N THR A 12 9.84 -0.15 -24.24
CA THR A 12 11.19 0.06 -24.74
C THR A 12 11.13 0.30 -26.24
N SER A 13 11.41 1.53 -26.66
CA SER A 13 11.66 1.87 -28.03
C SER A 13 12.97 1.22 -28.48
N SER A 14 12.83 0.15 -29.21
CA SER A 14 13.87 -0.43 -30.08
C SER A 14 14.32 0.60 -31.09
N LEU A 15 15.56 1.05 -31.03
CA LEU A 15 16.27 1.56 -32.24
C LEU A 15 17.73 1.13 -32.15
N GLY A 16 18.07 0.41 -33.18
CA GLY A 16 19.23 -0.37 -33.37
C GLY A 16 20.53 0.35 -33.72
N SER A 17 21.56 -0.47 -33.68
CA SER A 17 22.76 -0.57 -34.52
C SER A 17 23.82 0.53 -34.50
N LYS A 18 25.01 0.24 -34.04
CA LYS A 18 26.17 -0.18 -34.83
C LYS A 18 27.48 -0.12 -34.03
N SER A 19 28.12 -1.24 -34.03
CA SER A 19 29.53 -1.58 -34.17
C SER A 19 30.62 -0.51 -33.99
N GLY A 20 31.65 -0.89 -33.25
CA GLY A 20 32.98 -0.27 -33.27
C GLY A 20 33.94 -0.91 -32.27
N ASP A 21 34.77 -1.78 -32.77
CA ASP A 21 35.89 -2.48 -32.18
C ASP A 21 36.92 -1.64 -31.43
N LYS A 22 37.64 -2.37 -30.58
CA LYS A 22 39.08 -2.39 -30.25
C LYS A 22 39.46 -2.04 -28.81
N GLU A 23 39.85 -3.08 -28.19
CA GLU A 23 41.18 -3.55 -27.76
C GLU A 23 41.87 -2.80 -26.61
N SER A 24 42.14 -3.62 -25.61
CA SER A 24 43.44 -3.99 -25.04
C SER A 24 44.03 -3.15 -23.90
N GLY A 25 44.42 -3.89 -22.86
CA GLY A 25 45.51 -3.52 -21.97
C GLY A 25 45.30 -3.85 -20.51
N LYS A 26 45.60 -5.08 -20.10
CA LYS A 26 46.64 -5.57 -19.15
C LYS A 26 47.01 -4.56 -18.04
N SER A 27 47.17 -4.84 -16.81
CA SER A 27 47.54 -5.98 -15.99
C SER A 27 48.09 -5.47 -14.64
N HIS A 28 48.19 -6.37 -13.66
CA HIS A 28 49.04 -6.47 -12.47
C HIS A 28 48.46 -5.89 -11.16
N LYS A 29 48.18 -6.75 -10.25
CA LYS A 29 48.96 -7.66 -9.38
C LYS A 29 49.26 -7.09 -8.00
N LYS A 30 48.96 -7.96 -7.02
CA LYS A 30 49.59 -8.21 -5.70
C LYS A 30 49.18 -7.25 -4.58
N GLY A 31 48.90 -7.70 -3.42
CA GLY A 31 49.14 -8.90 -2.66
C GLY A 31 49.19 -8.56 -1.18
N GLY A 32 48.97 -9.60 -0.38
CA GLY A 32 49.49 -9.74 0.98
C GLY A 32 48.45 -9.55 2.08
N SER A 33 47.90 -10.63 2.66
CA SER A 33 48.47 -11.39 3.80
C SER A 33 48.57 -10.54 5.08
N ALA A 34 48.04 -10.90 6.18
CA ALA A 34 47.89 -12.09 6.97
C ALA A 34 47.39 -11.69 8.36
N SER A 35 46.61 -12.58 8.95
CA SER A 35 46.90 -13.26 10.20
C SER A 35 46.48 -12.60 11.52
N GLY A 36 45.75 -13.30 12.25
CA GLY A 36 45.80 -13.95 13.53
C GLY A 36 44.73 -13.40 14.47
N GLY A 37 43.98 -14.13 15.22
CA GLY A 37 44.11 -15.35 15.92
C GLY A 37 43.42 -15.21 17.26
N GLY A 38 42.77 -16.32 17.72
CA GLY A 38 42.40 -16.64 19.10
C GLY A 38 41.09 -16.05 19.63
N GLY A 39 40.11 -16.78 20.10
CA GLY A 39 40.03 -18.06 20.76
C GLY A 39 39.28 -17.92 22.07
N HIS A 40 38.48 -18.97 22.38
CA HIS A 40 37.79 -19.34 23.61
C HIS A 40 36.29 -18.95 23.69
N LYS A 41 35.38 -19.95 23.52
CA LYS A 41 34.89 -20.99 24.47
C LYS A 41 34.35 -20.39 25.78
N GLU A 42 33.06 -20.56 26.01
CA GLU A 42 32.44 -21.55 26.86
C GLU A 42 30.92 -21.36 26.98
N GLU A 43 30.17 -22.38 26.70
CA GLU A 43 28.90 -22.74 27.32
C GLU A 43 29.21 -23.42 28.68
N PRO A 44 28.32 -23.64 29.64
CA PRO A 44 27.02 -24.27 29.49
C PRO A 44 25.94 -24.00 30.57
N SER A 45 24.82 -24.65 30.35
CA SER A 45 23.92 -25.36 31.27
C SER A 45 22.70 -24.68 31.89
N ALA A 46 21.56 -25.29 31.54
CA ALA A 46 20.32 -25.34 32.31
C ALA A 46 20.53 -26.14 33.64
N PRO A 47 19.60 -26.11 34.63
CA PRO A 47 18.43 -26.98 34.53
C PRO A 47 17.12 -26.52 35.30
N CYS A 48 16.00 -27.02 34.77
CA CYS A 48 14.96 -27.81 35.42
C CYS A 48 14.51 -27.47 36.85
N SER A 49 13.19 -27.20 37.03
CA SER A 49 12.42 -27.89 38.11
C SER A 49 10.91 -27.80 37.90
N LYS A 50 10.31 -28.94 37.97
CA LYS A 50 8.91 -29.33 38.08
C LYS A 50 8.21 -28.79 39.33
N ALA A 51 6.90 -28.55 39.23
CA ALA A 51 5.98 -29.01 40.29
C ALA A 51 4.54 -29.11 39.76
N THR A 52 4.05 -30.28 39.87
CA THR A 52 2.67 -30.79 39.78
C THR A 52 1.79 -30.26 40.93
N SER A 53 0.50 -30.05 40.66
CA SER A 53 -0.55 -30.58 41.57
C SER A 53 -1.92 -30.55 40.90
N GLU A 54 -2.52 -31.71 40.87
CA GLU A 54 -3.92 -32.01 40.57
C GLU A 54 -4.86 -31.41 41.66
N LEU A 55 -6.09 -31.13 41.31
CA LEU A 55 -7.26 -31.69 42.02
C LEU A 55 -8.58 -31.52 41.25
N SER A 56 -9.25 -32.61 41.16
CA SER A 56 -10.54 -33.06 40.77
C SER A 56 -11.73 -32.39 41.49
N ASN A 57 -12.86 -32.29 40.78
CA ASN A 57 -14.26 -32.67 41.09
C ASN A 57 -15.20 -31.86 40.18
N GLY A 58 -16.03 -32.43 39.31
CA GLY A 58 -17.07 -33.41 39.54
C GLY A 58 -18.43 -32.72 39.74
N THR A 59 -19.29 -32.63 38.74
CA THR A 59 -20.76 -32.84 38.90
C THR A 59 -21.49 -32.88 37.54
N LYS A 60 -22.05 -34.03 37.27
CA LYS A 60 -23.35 -34.47 36.71
C LYS A 60 -24.10 -33.67 35.64
N ALA A 61 -24.32 -34.44 34.62
CA ALA A 61 -25.32 -34.55 33.59
C ALA A 61 -26.71 -33.95 33.81
N LEU A 62 -27.26 -33.36 32.74
CA LEU A 62 -28.66 -33.48 32.38
C LEU A 62 -28.77 -33.68 30.88
N GLU A 63 -29.26 -34.82 30.52
CA GLU A 63 -29.59 -35.32 29.23
C GLU A 63 -30.91 -34.67 28.76
N VAL A 64 -30.90 -34.01 27.60
CA VAL A 64 -32.13 -33.65 26.88
C VAL A 64 -31.97 -34.20 25.48
N THR A 65 -32.69 -35.30 25.24
CA THR A 65 -32.93 -35.90 23.95
C THR A 65 -33.85 -35.01 23.11
N VAL A 66 -33.33 -34.57 21.96
CA VAL A 66 -34.19 -34.05 20.88
C VAL A 66 -33.88 -34.89 19.63
N GLU A 67 -34.88 -35.61 19.18
CA GLU A 67 -34.90 -36.40 17.97
C GLU A 67 -34.75 -35.49 16.73
N THR A 68 -33.75 -35.78 15.89
CA THR A 68 -33.61 -35.21 14.55
C THR A 68 -34.00 -36.21 13.49
N PRO A 69 -34.71 -35.78 12.43
CA PRO A 69 -35.14 -36.70 11.35
C PRO A 69 -33.95 -37.09 10.46
N VAL A 70 -33.88 -38.37 10.20
CA VAL A 70 -32.88 -39.03 9.35
C VAL A 70 -33.13 -38.64 7.89
N ILE A 71 -32.13 -37.99 7.27
CA ILE A 71 -31.99 -37.85 5.83
C ILE A 71 -30.99 -38.91 5.35
N PRO A 72 -31.26 -39.67 4.26
CA PRO A 72 -30.38 -40.76 3.86
C PRO A 72 -29.07 -40.24 3.29
N ALA A 73 -27.95 -40.77 3.85
CA ALA A 73 -26.62 -40.53 3.39
C ALA A 73 -26.45 -41.07 1.96
N VAL A 74 -26.14 -40.17 1.03
CA VAL A 74 -25.51 -40.56 -0.23
C VAL A 74 -24.05 -40.80 0.08
N MET A 75 -23.65 -42.07 0.10
CA MET A 75 -22.24 -42.48 0.18
C MET A 75 -21.53 -42.03 -1.09
N GLY A 76 -20.86 -40.87 -1.02
CA GLY A 76 -19.77 -40.51 -1.91
C GLY A 76 -18.53 -41.24 -1.39
N GLU A 77 -17.92 -42.06 -2.22
CA GLU A 77 -16.65 -42.72 -1.94
C GLU A 77 -15.61 -41.71 -1.47
N LEU A 78 -15.24 -41.79 -0.20
CA LEU A 78 -14.03 -41.15 0.33
C LEU A 78 -12.82 -41.75 -0.40
N ARG A 79 -12.17 -40.96 -1.24
CA ARG A 79 -10.82 -41.28 -1.74
C ARG A 79 -9.89 -41.30 -0.52
N LYS A 80 -9.48 -42.50 -0.16
CA LYS A 80 -8.47 -42.73 0.87
C LYS A 80 -7.11 -42.40 0.28
N ASP A 81 -6.67 -41.16 0.35
CA ASP A 81 -5.25 -40.76 0.28
C ASP A 81 -5.12 -39.22 0.22
N GLU A 82 -5.97 -38.48 0.95
CA GLU A 82 -5.64 -37.05 1.23
C GLU A 82 -4.59 -37.05 2.35
N CYS A 83 -3.35 -36.75 1.97
CA CYS A 83 -2.29 -36.46 2.92
C CYS A 83 -2.57 -35.10 3.57
N LEU A 84 -3.34 -35.08 4.65
CA LEU A 84 -3.58 -33.90 5.46
C LEU A 84 -2.31 -33.58 6.24
N ASP A 85 -1.88 -32.33 6.19
CA ASP A 85 -0.83 -31.81 7.06
C ASP A 85 -1.31 -31.82 8.53
N ARG A 86 -0.40 -31.61 9.50
CA ARG A 86 -0.70 -31.59 10.94
C ARG A 86 -1.82 -30.62 11.31
N ASP A 87 -2.05 -29.60 10.49
CA ASP A 87 -3.05 -28.56 10.67
C ASP A 87 -4.37 -28.83 9.93
N GLY A 88 -4.55 -30.04 9.35
CA GLY A 88 -5.77 -30.42 8.64
C GLY A 88 -5.87 -29.87 7.21
N LEU A 89 -4.80 -29.28 6.67
CA LEU A 89 -4.73 -28.76 5.30
C LEU A 89 -4.40 -29.87 4.31
N SER A 90 -5.04 -29.84 3.16
CA SER A 90 -4.75 -30.75 2.06
C SER A 90 -3.68 -30.14 1.15
N MET A 91 -2.47 -30.71 1.22
CA MET A 91 -1.37 -30.31 0.33
C MET A 91 -1.70 -30.55 -1.14
N MET A 92 -2.48 -31.59 -1.41
CA MET A 92 -2.93 -31.90 -2.76
C MET A 92 -3.85 -30.81 -3.32
N ARG A 93 -4.78 -30.27 -2.50
CA ARG A 93 -5.65 -29.17 -2.92
C ARG A 93 -4.87 -27.88 -3.16
N ILE A 94 -3.89 -27.58 -2.32
CA ILE A 94 -3.02 -26.39 -2.52
C ILE A 94 -2.26 -26.53 -3.84
N ASP A 95 -1.73 -27.72 -4.15
CA ASP A 95 -1.00 -27.97 -5.38
C ASP A 95 -1.93 -27.92 -6.61
N GLU A 96 -3.12 -28.51 -6.52
CA GLU A 96 -4.15 -28.41 -7.54
C GLU A 96 -4.55 -26.94 -7.79
N LEU A 97 -4.76 -26.15 -6.72
CA LEU A 97 -5.08 -24.74 -6.82
C LEU A 97 -3.95 -23.96 -7.49
N PHE A 98 -2.69 -24.21 -7.13
CA PHE A 98 -1.54 -23.63 -7.80
C PHE A 98 -1.51 -23.98 -9.30
N CYS A 99 -1.77 -25.24 -9.65
CA CYS A 99 -1.77 -25.72 -11.03
C CYS A 99 -2.86 -25.07 -11.89
N CYS A 100 -3.97 -24.59 -11.30
CA CYS A 100 -5.01 -23.85 -12.03
C CYS A 100 -4.53 -22.51 -12.57
N TYR A 101 -3.56 -21.88 -11.90
CA TYR A 101 -3.13 -20.51 -12.22
C TYR A 101 -1.70 -20.42 -12.71
N LYS A 102 -0.87 -21.46 -12.53
CA LYS A 102 0.53 -21.44 -12.95
C LYS A 102 0.68 -21.21 -14.46
N ASP A 103 1.80 -20.67 -14.86
CA ASP A 103 2.22 -20.54 -16.24
C ASP A 103 2.51 -21.93 -16.87
N GLU A 104 2.39 -22.05 -18.18
CA GLU A 104 2.64 -23.30 -18.90
C GLU A 104 4.13 -23.68 -18.88
N HIS A 105 5.01 -22.69 -18.90
CA HIS A 105 6.46 -22.88 -19.06
C HIS A 105 7.24 -22.69 -17.77
N GLU A 106 6.71 -21.87 -16.84
CA GLU A 106 7.33 -21.60 -15.56
C GLU A 106 6.57 -22.27 -14.41
N ASP A 107 7.29 -22.70 -13.38
CA ASP A 107 6.70 -23.20 -12.14
C ASP A 107 6.35 -22.05 -11.20
N ALA A 108 5.60 -21.11 -11.75
CA ALA A 108 5.14 -19.89 -11.07
C ALA A 108 3.78 -19.43 -11.62
N ILE A 109 3.02 -18.76 -10.79
CA ILE A 109 1.86 -17.97 -11.22
C ILE A 109 2.41 -16.63 -11.69
N LEU A 110 2.22 -16.30 -12.97
CA LEU A 110 2.64 -15.04 -13.57
C LEU A 110 1.44 -14.10 -13.74
N GLU A 111 1.63 -12.97 -14.43
CA GLU A 111 0.66 -11.88 -14.55
C GLU A 111 -0.74 -12.35 -14.95
N GLU A 112 -0.88 -13.15 -16.00
CA GLU A 112 -2.18 -13.68 -16.45
C GLU A 112 -2.83 -14.61 -15.42
N GLY A 113 -2.02 -15.49 -14.80
CA GLY A 113 -2.47 -16.37 -13.74
C GLY A 113 -2.89 -15.60 -12.49
N MET A 114 -2.16 -14.55 -12.16
CA MET A 114 -2.46 -13.67 -11.04
C MET A 114 -3.77 -12.90 -11.25
N GLU A 115 -4.02 -12.39 -12.47
CA GLU A 115 -5.27 -11.73 -12.81
C GLU A 115 -6.46 -12.69 -12.68
N ARG A 116 -6.35 -13.93 -13.19
CA ARG A 116 -7.39 -14.96 -13.03
C ARG A 116 -7.60 -15.32 -11.56
N PHE A 117 -6.53 -15.48 -10.79
CA PHE A 117 -6.60 -15.80 -9.37
C PHE A 117 -7.29 -14.69 -8.56
N CYS A 118 -6.96 -13.42 -8.81
CA CYS A 118 -7.64 -12.28 -8.18
C CYS A 118 -9.11 -12.18 -8.57
N ASN A 119 -9.44 -12.42 -9.86
CA ASN A 119 -10.81 -12.45 -10.33
C ASN A 119 -11.65 -13.53 -9.63
N ASP A 120 -11.09 -14.73 -9.47
CA ASP A 120 -11.79 -15.84 -8.79
C ASP A 120 -11.92 -15.59 -7.27
N LEU A 121 -11.00 -14.82 -6.66
CA LEU A 121 -11.13 -14.34 -5.29
C LEU A 121 -12.08 -13.13 -5.17
N CYS A 122 -12.61 -12.59 -6.26
CA CYS A 122 -13.42 -11.38 -6.30
C CYS A 122 -12.69 -10.16 -5.67
N VAL A 123 -11.41 -9.99 -5.99
CA VAL A 123 -10.59 -8.84 -5.58
C VAL A 123 -9.94 -8.19 -6.79
N ASP A 124 -9.77 -6.86 -6.77
CA ASP A 124 -8.97 -6.18 -7.78
C ASP A 124 -7.47 -6.42 -7.50
N PRO A 125 -6.65 -6.80 -8.50
CA PRO A 125 -5.20 -6.98 -8.32
C PRO A 125 -4.48 -5.77 -7.70
N ALA A 126 -5.03 -4.57 -7.83
CA ALA A 126 -4.48 -3.34 -7.27
C ALA A 126 -5.03 -2.99 -5.88
N GLU A 127 -5.82 -3.87 -5.27
CA GLU A 127 -6.39 -3.62 -3.94
C GLU A 127 -5.41 -3.91 -2.80
N PHE A 128 -5.63 -3.23 -1.68
CA PHE A 128 -4.89 -3.46 -0.43
C PHE A 128 -4.97 -4.91 0.06
N ARG A 129 -6.11 -5.61 -0.17
CA ARG A 129 -6.27 -7.04 0.15
C ARG A 129 -5.23 -7.91 -0.53
N VAL A 130 -4.91 -7.61 -1.79
CA VAL A 130 -3.90 -8.36 -2.57
C VAL A 130 -2.49 -8.08 -2.05
N LEU A 131 -2.18 -6.84 -1.67
CA LEU A 131 -0.91 -6.50 -1.02
C LEU A 131 -0.74 -7.26 0.30
N VAL A 132 -1.79 -7.32 1.13
CA VAL A 132 -1.77 -8.06 2.40
C VAL A 132 -1.61 -9.58 2.16
N LEU A 133 -2.26 -10.12 1.12
CA LEU A 133 -2.07 -11.52 0.73
C LEU A 133 -0.64 -11.80 0.27
N ALA A 134 -0.07 -10.94 -0.58
CA ALA A 134 1.32 -11.04 -1.02
C ALA A 134 2.30 -10.96 0.16
N TRP A 135 2.03 -10.08 1.13
CA TRP A 135 2.80 -9.99 2.37
C TRP A 135 2.74 -11.29 3.19
N LYS A 136 1.56 -11.87 3.38
CA LYS A 136 1.39 -13.15 4.09
C LYS A 136 2.06 -14.30 3.33
N PHE A 137 2.09 -14.24 2.00
CA PHE A 137 2.75 -15.21 1.14
C PHE A 137 4.27 -14.96 1.00
N GLN A 138 4.77 -13.85 1.56
CA GLN A 138 6.17 -13.43 1.46
C GLN A 138 6.65 -13.39 0.00
N ALA A 139 5.79 -12.88 -0.89
CA ALA A 139 6.09 -12.76 -2.30
C ALA A 139 7.30 -11.84 -2.54
N ALA A 140 8.25 -12.29 -3.34
CA ALA A 140 9.48 -11.54 -3.60
C ALA A 140 9.27 -10.39 -4.59
N THR A 141 8.36 -10.56 -5.56
CA THR A 141 8.13 -9.62 -6.67
C THR A 141 6.64 -9.46 -6.98
N MET A 142 6.27 -8.29 -7.49
CA MET A 142 4.90 -8.05 -7.95
C MET A 142 4.52 -8.98 -9.10
N CYS A 143 3.24 -9.36 -9.13
CA CYS A 143 2.61 -10.15 -10.20
C CYS A 143 3.23 -11.53 -10.41
N LYS A 144 3.91 -12.07 -9.40
CA LYS A 144 4.48 -13.42 -9.45
C LYS A 144 4.37 -14.10 -8.10
N PHE A 145 3.87 -15.35 -8.12
CA PHE A 145 4.03 -16.27 -7.00
C PHE A 145 4.76 -17.51 -7.50
N THR A 146 5.92 -17.77 -6.94
CA THR A 146 6.57 -19.08 -7.12
C THR A 146 5.74 -20.16 -6.41
N ARG A 147 5.90 -21.43 -6.82
CA ARG A 147 5.23 -22.55 -6.13
C ARG A 147 5.50 -22.54 -4.63
N LYS A 148 6.74 -22.26 -4.24
CA LYS A 148 7.12 -22.20 -2.83
C LYS A 148 6.36 -21.11 -2.08
N GLU A 149 6.34 -19.90 -2.58
CA GLU A 149 5.62 -18.75 -1.96
C GLU A 149 4.14 -19.06 -1.83
N PHE A 150 3.52 -19.61 -2.87
CA PHE A 150 2.10 -19.96 -2.86
C PHE A 150 1.79 -21.06 -1.83
N VAL A 151 2.54 -22.14 -1.83
CA VAL A 151 2.33 -23.27 -0.91
C VAL A 151 2.56 -22.85 0.54
N GLU A 152 3.69 -22.21 0.82
CA GLU A 152 4.00 -21.74 2.18
C GLU A 152 3.03 -20.62 2.63
N GLY A 153 2.60 -19.77 1.70
CA GLY A 153 1.59 -18.76 1.96
C GLY A 153 0.23 -19.35 2.34
N CYS A 154 -0.25 -20.34 1.57
CA CYS A 154 -1.50 -21.04 1.88
C CYS A 154 -1.43 -21.74 3.26
N LYS A 155 -0.29 -22.34 3.60
CA LYS A 155 -0.06 -22.89 4.96
C LYS A 155 -0.08 -21.81 6.03
N ALA A 156 0.60 -20.70 5.80
CA ALA A 156 0.69 -19.60 6.78
C ALA A 156 -0.69 -19.01 7.12
N ILE A 157 -1.57 -18.89 6.12
CA ILE A 157 -2.96 -18.41 6.35
C ILE A 157 -3.94 -19.55 6.65
N GLN A 158 -3.48 -20.80 6.65
CA GLN A 158 -4.30 -22.00 6.87
C GLN A 158 -5.52 -22.08 5.93
N ALA A 159 -5.26 -22.02 4.63
CA ALA A 159 -6.27 -22.12 3.58
C ALA A 159 -5.75 -22.99 2.42
N ASP A 160 -6.57 -23.92 1.95
CA ASP A 160 -6.27 -24.83 0.85
C ASP A 160 -7.26 -24.72 -0.32
N SER A 161 -8.05 -23.65 -0.33
CA SER A 161 -9.06 -23.39 -1.35
C SER A 161 -9.31 -21.87 -1.49
N LEU A 162 -9.93 -21.46 -2.60
CA LEU A 162 -10.32 -20.06 -2.83
C LEU A 162 -11.25 -19.54 -1.73
N GLU A 163 -12.25 -20.32 -1.34
CA GLU A 163 -13.17 -19.96 -0.26
C GLU A 163 -12.43 -19.83 1.07
N GLY A 164 -11.48 -20.72 1.32
CA GLY A 164 -10.59 -20.67 2.47
C GLY A 164 -9.81 -19.35 2.50
N ILE A 165 -9.16 -18.98 1.39
CA ILE A 165 -8.40 -17.72 1.26
C ILE A 165 -9.33 -16.52 1.47
N CYS A 166 -10.50 -16.48 0.81
CA CYS A 166 -11.48 -15.41 0.98
C CYS A 166 -11.90 -15.23 2.43
N SER A 167 -12.12 -16.33 3.16
CA SER A 167 -12.53 -16.32 4.56
C SER A 167 -11.45 -15.74 5.49
N ARG A 168 -10.17 -15.74 5.06
CA ARG A 168 -9.04 -15.21 5.83
C ARG A 168 -8.82 -13.72 5.67
N PHE A 169 -9.34 -13.08 4.61
CA PHE A 169 -9.14 -11.65 4.40
C PHE A 169 -9.48 -10.78 5.61
N PRO A 170 -10.62 -10.94 6.30
CA PRO A 170 -10.92 -10.10 7.46
C PRO A 170 -9.87 -10.20 8.57
N CYS A 171 -9.40 -11.41 8.85
CA CYS A 171 -8.36 -11.63 9.87
C CYS A 171 -7.02 -11.04 9.42
N MET A 172 -6.60 -11.27 8.19
CA MET A 172 -5.35 -10.71 7.64
C MET A 172 -5.35 -9.19 7.61
N LEU A 173 -6.49 -8.57 7.29
CA LEU A 173 -6.63 -7.11 7.31
C LEU A 173 -6.55 -6.55 8.74
N LEU A 174 -7.13 -7.24 9.71
CA LEU A 174 -7.02 -6.87 11.11
C LEU A 174 -5.57 -7.00 11.62
N ASP A 175 -4.90 -8.08 11.26
CA ASP A 175 -3.48 -8.28 11.57
C ASP A 175 -2.61 -7.14 11.02
N ALA A 176 -2.88 -6.71 9.79
CA ALA A 176 -2.14 -5.64 9.13
C ALA A 176 -2.30 -4.26 9.82
N GLN A 177 -3.34 -4.08 10.65
CA GLN A 177 -3.56 -2.84 11.42
C GLN A 177 -2.72 -2.76 12.70
N GLY A 178 -2.19 -3.88 13.18
CA GLY A 178 -1.30 -3.90 14.32
C GLY A 178 -0.02 -3.10 14.04
N GLU A 179 0.44 -2.29 14.98
CA GLU A 179 1.55 -1.35 14.77
C GLU A 179 2.82 -2.01 14.21
N GLU A 180 3.27 -3.10 14.82
CA GLU A 180 4.48 -3.81 14.37
C GLU A 180 4.24 -4.55 13.04
N ASN A 181 3.06 -5.12 12.84
CA ASN A 181 2.68 -5.79 11.61
C ASN A 181 2.57 -4.78 10.46
N PHE A 182 2.04 -3.59 10.71
CA PHE A 182 1.98 -2.53 9.72
C PHE A 182 3.38 -2.04 9.33
N LYS A 183 4.29 -1.87 10.29
CA LYS A 183 5.69 -1.53 10.01
C LYS A 183 6.37 -2.59 9.15
N ASP A 184 6.08 -3.86 9.40
CA ASP A 184 6.62 -4.97 8.62
C ASP A 184 6.02 -4.99 7.20
N LEU A 185 4.69 -4.89 7.08
CA LEU A 185 3.99 -4.75 5.79
C LEU A 185 4.52 -3.55 4.98
N TYR A 186 4.74 -2.41 5.63
CA TYR A 186 5.26 -1.20 4.99
C TYR A 186 6.67 -1.42 4.42
N ARG A 187 7.56 -2.06 5.18
CA ARG A 187 8.91 -2.43 4.70
C ARG A 187 8.87 -3.48 3.60
N PHE A 188 7.99 -4.47 3.73
CA PHE A 188 7.74 -5.47 2.71
C PHE A 188 7.30 -4.82 1.40
N THR A 189 6.40 -3.84 1.44
CA THR A 189 5.87 -3.14 0.26
C THR A 189 6.98 -2.50 -0.58
N PHE A 190 8.00 -1.92 0.04
CA PHE A 190 9.17 -1.41 -0.68
C PHE A 190 9.89 -2.50 -1.46
N GLN A 191 10.23 -3.61 -0.80
CA GLN A 191 10.96 -4.71 -1.41
C GLN A 191 10.14 -5.37 -2.53
N PHE A 192 8.85 -5.55 -2.29
CA PHE A 192 7.90 -6.11 -3.23
C PHE A 192 7.77 -5.27 -4.51
N GLY A 193 7.89 -3.95 -4.41
CA GLY A 193 7.83 -3.05 -5.55
C GLY A 193 9.12 -2.93 -6.37
N LEU A 194 10.25 -3.49 -5.89
CA LEU A 194 11.51 -3.49 -6.64
C LEU A 194 11.49 -4.54 -7.75
N ASP A 195 12.05 -4.20 -8.89
CA ASP A 195 12.37 -5.18 -9.91
C ASP A 195 13.69 -5.88 -9.55
N ALA A 196 13.56 -7.10 -9.05
CA ALA A 196 14.70 -7.90 -8.62
C ALA A 196 15.55 -8.38 -9.82
N GLU A 197 14.94 -8.58 -10.99
CA GLU A 197 15.62 -9.04 -12.21
C GLU A 197 16.51 -7.94 -12.78
N GLU A 198 16.06 -6.68 -12.69
CA GLU A 198 16.87 -5.51 -13.07
C GLU A 198 17.88 -5.08 -12.01
N GLY A 199 17.90 -5.73 -10.85
CA GLY A 199 18.80 -5.38 -9.74
C GLY A 199 18.57 -3.99 -9.18
N GLN A 200 17.34 -3.49 -9.23
CA GLN A 200 16.96 -2.17 -8.73
C GLN A 200 17.20 -2.06 -7.23
N ARG A 201 17.70 -0.90 -6.80
CA ARG A 201 17.91 -0.56 -5.38
C ARG A 201 16.99 0.56 -4.90
N SER A 202 16.29 1.20 -5.83
CA SER A 202 15.36 2.30 -5.57
C SER A 202 14.08 2.06 -6.35
N LEU A 203 12.93 2.38 -5.77
CA LEU A 203 11.66 2.36 -6.48
C LEU A 203 11.63 3.50 -7.50
N GLN A 204 11.11 3.21 -8.67
CA GLN A 204 10.72 4.27 -9.60
C GLN A 204 9.68 5.16 -8.91
N ARG A 205 9.73 6.46 -9.15
CA ARG A 205 8.89 7.44 -8.46
C ARG A 205 7.39 7.13 -8.60
N GLU A 206 6.94 6.81 -9.79
CA GLU A 206 5.54 6.50 -10.10
C GLU A 206 5.08 5.23 -9.36
N ILE A 207 5.96 4.23 -9.25
CA ILE A 207 5.69 3.00 -8.50
C ILE A 207 5.62 3.30 -7.00
N ALA A 208 6.54 4.13 -6.49
CA ALA A 208 6.52 4.53 -5.08
C ALA A 208 5.24 5.29 -4.72
N ILE A 209 4.78 6.22 -5.56
CA ILE A 209 3.52 6.96 -5.39
C ILE A 209 2.34 5.98 -5.31
N ALA A 210 2.25 5.03 -6.24
CA ALA A 210 1.18 4.04 -6.27
C ALA A 210 1.19 3.14 -5.03
N LEU A 211 2.38 2.68 -4.60
CA LEU A 211 2.54 1.83 -3.43
C LEU A 211 2.25 2.58 -2.11
N TRP A 212 2.60 3.86 -2.00
CA TRP A 212 2.21 4.66 -0.83
C TRP A 212 0.69 4.83 -0.74
N ARG A 213 0.01 5.14 -1.84
CA ARG A 213 -1.46 5.18 -1.86
C ARG A 213 -2.06 3.85 -1.45
N LEU A 214 -1.49 2.75 -1.94
CA LEU A 214 -1.98 1.41 -1.65
C LEU A 214 -1.77 1.04 -0.18
N VAL A 215 -0.56 1.18 0.37
CA VAL A 215 -0.24 0.73 1.73
C VAL A 215 -0.94 1.56 2.81
N PHE A 216 -1.23 2.84 2.53
CA PHE A 216 -1.94 3.72 3.46
C PHE A 216 -3.46 3.75 3.24
N THR A 217 -4.03 2.87 2.42
CA THR A 217 -5.48 2.85 2.12
C THR A 217 -6.34 2.79 3.38
N GLN A 218 -5.93 2.07 4.42
CA GLN A 218 -6.72 1.91 5.64
C GLN A 218 -6.45 2.98 6.71
N CYS A 219 -5.30 3.60 6.68
CA CYS A 219 -4.90 4.64 7.64
C CYS A 219 -4.05 5.69 6.94
N THR A 220 -4.70 6.63 6.27
CA THR A 220 -4.07 7.67 5.46
C THR A 220 -3.51 8.77 6.36
N PRO A 221 -2.18 8.99 6.43
CA PRO A 221 -1.60 10.13 7.12
C PRO A 221 -2.05 11.45 6.48
N ALA A 222 -2.31 12.47 7.29
CA ALA A 222 -2.79 13.75 6.80
C ALA A 222 -1.84 14.42 5.77
N ILE A 223 -0.55 14.17 5.88
CA ILE A 223 0.47 14.73 4.99
C ILE A 223 0.65 13.93 3.68
N LEU A 224 0.04 12.74 3.57
CA LEU A 224 0.33 11.82 2.46
C LEU A 224 0.04 12.45 1.09
N GLU A 225 -1.14 13.02 0.89
CA GLU A 225 -1.50 13.57 -0.43
C GLU A 225 -0.58 14.72 -0.83
N HIS A 226 -0.18 15.60 0.11
CA HIS A 226 0.78 16.67 -0.15
C HIS A 226 2.16 16.13 -0.55
N TRP A 227 2.61 15.05 0.10
CA TRP A 227 3.83 14.34 -0.27
C TRP A 227 3.75 13.76 -1.69
N LEU A 228 2.63 13.13 -2.03
CA LEU A 228 2.42 12.54 -3.35
C LEU A 228 2.29 13.60 -4.45
N ASP A 229 1.66 14.73 -4.16
CA ASP A 229 1.58 15.89 -5.05
C ASP A 229 2.98 16.46 -5.32
N PHE A 230 3.78 16.68 -4.27
CA PHE A 230 5.17 17.11 -4.40
C PHE A 230 5.98 16.18 -5.31
N LEU A 231 5.90 14.87 -5.08
CA LEU A 231 6.59 13.91 -5.93
C LEU A 231 6.08 13.90 -7.37
N SER A 232 4.77 14.15 -7.57
CA SER A 232 4.13 14.19 -8.89
C SER A 232 4.53 15.42 -9.71
N GLU A 233 4.80 16.55 -9.05
CA GLU A 233 5.34 17.75 -9.70
C GLU A 233 6.76 17.57 -10.25
N ASN A 234 7.35 16.39 -10.04
CA ASN A 234 8.65 16.00 -10.58
C ASN A 234 9.80 16.93 -10.13
N PRO A 235 10.06 17.05 -8.81
CA PRO A 235 11.13 17.90 -8.34
C PRO A 235 12.48 17.48 -8.97
N PRO A 236 13.33 18.44 -9.35
CA PRO A 236 14.57 18.17 -10.06
C PRO A 236 15.49 17.25 -9.23
N GLY A 237 16.05 16.23 -9.88
CA GLY A 237 17.01 15.30 -9.27
C GLY A 237 16.41 14.03 -8.67
N ILE A 238 15.09 13.91 -8.53
CA ILE A 238 14.47 12.70 -7.98
C ILE A 238 14.17 11.71 -9.11
N ARG A 239 15.05 10.72 -9.23
CA ARG A 239 14.88 9.62 -10.21
C ARG A 239 14.20 8.39 -9.62
N GLY A 240 14.24 8.24 -8.30
CA GLY A 240 13.66 7.12 -7.59
C GLY A 240 13.75 7.32 -6.08
N ILE A 241 12.97 6.51 -5.39
CA ILE A 241 12.85 6.52 -3.93
C ILE A 241 13.74 5.43 -3.35
N SER A 242 14.71 5.82 -2.51
CA SER A 242 15.57 4.90 -1.80
C SER A 242 14.83 4.17 -0.67
N ARG A 243 15.36 3.04 -0.22
CA ARG A 243 14.85 2.32 0.95
C ARG A 243 14.85 3.21 2.20
N ASP A 244 15.87 4.03 2.34
CA ASP A 244 16.01 4.94 3.48
C ASP A 244 14.89 6.00 3.46
N THR A 245 14.69 6.67 2.33
CA THR A 245 13.60 7.63 2.14
C THR A 245 12.23 6.99 2.38
N TRP A 246 12.01 5.77 1.84
CA TRP A 246 10.77 5.03 2.06
C TRP A 246 10.51 4.78 3.55
N ASN A 247 11.50 4.21 4.26
CA ASN A 247 11.36 3.88 5.68
C ASN A 247 11.20 5.13 6.55
N MET A 248 11.98 6.19 6.25
CA MET A 248 11.91 7.45 6.99
C MET A 248 10.59 8.19 6.78
N PHE A 249 9.90 7.99 5.65
CA PHE A 249 8.58 8.60 5.45
C PHE A 249 7.55 8.09 6.48
N LEU A 250 7.58 6.82 6.84
CA LEU A 250 6.72 6.31 7.91
C LEU A 250 7.01 7.01 9.24
N ASN A 251 8.30 7.17 9.59
CA ASN A 251 8.70 7.88 10.81
C ASN A 251 8.27 9.35 10.74
N PHE A 252 8.42 9.99 9.58
CA PHE A 252 8.02 11.36 9.33
C PHE A 252 6.53 11.55 9.59
N THR A 253 5.66 10.66 9.06
CA THR A 253 4.21 10.74 9.28
C THR A 253 3.79 10.57 10.73
N GLN A 254 4.63 9.94 11.56
CA GLN A 254 4.36 9.70 12.98
C GLN A 254 4.93 10.82 13.88
N ALA A 255 6.06 11.39 13.49
CA ALA A 255 6.77 12.39 14.28
C ALA A 255 6.38 13.82 13.96
N ILE A 256 6.07 14.11 12.69
CA ILE A 256 5.82 15.47 12.21
C ILE A 256 4.32 15.72 12.07
N GLY A 257 3.87 16.82 12.69
CA GLY A 257 2.49 17.25 12.61
C GLY A 257 2.09 17.69 11.18
N PRO A 258 0.79 17.67 10.86
CA PRO A 258 0.31 18.04 9.53
C PRO A 258 0.57 19.50 9.16
N ASP A 259 0.81 20.36 10.13
CA ASP A 259 1.19 21.77 9.96
C ASP A 259 2.68 21.99 9.75
N LEU A 260 3.51 20.95 9.91
CA LEU A 260 4.97 20.94 9.80
C LEU A 260 5.68 21.85 10.83
N SER A 261 4.96 22.35 11.85
CA SER A 261 5.50 23.32 12.82
C SER A 261 6.62 22.76 13.69
N ASN A 262 6.65 21.44 13.85
CA ASN A 262 7.65 20.73 14.65
C ASN A 262 8.76 20.09 13.79
N TYR A 263 8.83 20.41 12.50
CA TYR A 263 9.94 19.98 11.66
C TYR A 263 11.19 20.82 11.94
N SER A 264 12.34 20.16 11.98
CA SER A 264 13.64 20.81 12.13
C SER A 264 14.64 20.26 11.11
N GLU A 265 15.28 21.15 10.36
CA GLU A 265 16.35 20.81 9.42
C GLU A 265 17.63 20.32 10.14
N ASP A 266 17.77 20.60 11.45
CA ASP A 266 18.89 20.12 12.26
C ASP A 266 18.76 18.62 12.61
N GLU A 267 17.60 18.01 12.38
CA GLU A 267 17.39 16.59 12.54
C GLU A 267 17.91 15.81 11.32
N ALA A 268 18.30 14.56 11.53
CA ALA A 268 18.89 13.70 10.50
C ALA A 268 17.86 13.14 9.51
N TRP A 269 17.04 14.00 8.91
CA TRP A 269 16.14 13.61 7.83
C TRP A 269 16.86 13.48 6.49
N PRO A 270 16.42 12.59 5.57
CA PRO A 270 16.87 12.65 4.18
C PRO A 270 16.56 14.02 3.55
N SER A 271 17.49 14.56 2.76
CA SER A 271 17.36 15.89 2.14
C SER A 271 16.12 16.08 1.27
N LEU A 272 15.47 14.99 0.85
CA LEU A 272 14.21 15.05 0.14
C LEU A 272 13.08 15.60 1.00
N PHE A 273 13.13 15.39 2.32
CA PHE A 273 12.13 15.94 3.24
C PHE A 273 12.32 17.45 3.44
N ASP A 274 13.57 17.93 3.48
CA ASP A 274 13.85 19.37 3.52
C ASP A 274 13.20 20.06 2.31
N THR A 275 13.44 19.51 1.11
CA THR A 275 12.85 20.03 -0.13
C THR A 275 11.31 19.96 -0.13
N PHE A 276 10.75 18.90 0.42
CA PHE A 276 9.29 18.74 0.54
C PHE A 276 8.69 19.78 1.49
N VAL A 277 9.32 19.99 2.65
CA VAL A 277 8.83 20.95 3.65
C VAL A 277 8.88 22.37 3.10
N GLU A 278 9.99 22.77 2.44
CA GLU A 278 10.10 24.06 1.76
C GLU A 278 8.98 24.24 0.72
N TRP A 279 8.80 23.23 -0.15
CA TRP A 279 7.75 23.26 -1.19
C TRP A 279 6.35 23.39 -0.60
N GLU A 280 6.03 22.65 0.45
CA GLU A 280 4.72 22.65 1.10
C GLU A 280 4.44 23.98 1.81
N LEU A 281 5.41 24.56 2.50
CA LEU A 281 5.28 25.86 3.15
C LEU A 281 5.06 26.99 2.12
N GLU A 282 5.80 26.95 0.99
CA GLU A 282 5.58 27.89 -0.10
C GLU A 282 4.21 27.71 -0.76
N ARG A 283 3.74 26.47 -0.91
CA ARG A 283 2.41 26.17 -1.44
C ARG A 283 1.32 26.76 -0.55
N ARG A 284 1.41 26.53 0.77
CA ARG A 284 0.46 27.09 1.75
C ARG A 284 0.43 28.61 1.73
N LYS A 285 1.59 29.24 1.68
CA LYS A 285 1.68 30.70 1.59
C LYS A 285 0.99 31.25 0.33
N ARG A 286 1.22 30.62 -0.81
CA ARG A 286 0.56 30.99 -2.08
C ARG A 286 -0.97 30.82 -2.03
N GLU A 287 -1.45 29.77 -1.36
CA GLU A 287 -2.89 29.53 -1.16
C GLU A 287 -3.51 30.57 -0.25
N GLU A 288 -2.84 30.95 0.83
CA GLU A 288 -3.30 32.00 1.74
C GLU A 288 -3.37 33.36 1.05
N GLU A 289 -2.34 33.73 0.28
CA GLU A 289 -2.31 34.95 -0.51
C GLU A 289 -3.48 35.01 -1.52
N ARG A 290 -3.76 33.89 -2.21
CA ARG A 290 -4.91 33.81 -3.13
C ARG A 290 -6.24 33.94 -2.41
N ALA A 291 -6.39 33.32 -1.24
CA ALA A 291 -7.61 33.40 -0.45
C ALA A 291 -7.88 34.83 0.05
N LEU A 292 -6.82 35.61 0.36
CA LEU A 292 -6.93 37.01 0.74
C LEU A 292 -7.35 37.88 -0.45
N THR A 293 -6.77 37.70 -1.64
CA THR A 293 -7.14 38.48 -2.84
C THR A 293 -8.60 38.25 -3.27
N VAL A 294 -9.09 36.98 -3.19
CA VAL A 294 -10.50 36.68 -3.49
C VAL A 294 -11.44 37.39 -2.54
N LYS A 295 -11.14 37.43 -1.23
CA LYS A 295 -11.94 38.12 -0.23
C LYS A 295 -11.95 39.65 -0.45
N GLU A 296 -10.82 40.25 -0.88
CA GLU A 296 -10.75 41.67 -1.21
C GLU A 296 -11.56 42.00 -2.46
N GLU A 297 -11.60 41.14 -3.46
CA GLU A 297 -12.42 41.31 -4.66
C GLU A 297 -13.92 41.19 -4.36
N GLU A 298 -14.33 40.19 -3.56
CA GLU A 298 -15.71 40.03 -3.12
C GLU A 298 -16.16 41.22 -2.25
N GLY A 299 -15.32 41.73 -1.34
CA GLY A 299 -15.58 42.91 -0.52
C GLY A 299 -15.77 44.20 -1.36
N ARG A 300 -15.02 44.33 -2.46
CA ARG A 300 -15.13 45.49 -3.36
C ARG A 300 -16.41 45.47 -4.19
N CYS A 301 -16.90 44.28 -4.58
CA CYS A 301 -18.17 44.15 -5.31
C CYS A 301 -19.38 44.56 -4.45
N THR A 302 -19.36 44.34 -3.15
CA THR A 302 -20.45 44.66 -2.25
C THR A 302 -20.53 46.15 -1.91
N GLU A 303 -19.42 46.90 -1.99
CA GLU A 303 -19.40 48.36 -1.74
C GLU A 303 -19.86 49.18 -2.96
N THR A 304 -19.87 48.62 -4.16
CA THR A 304 -20.24 49.34 -5.38
C THR A 304 -21.77 49.37 -5.64
N GLU A 305 -22.56 48.56 -4.97
CA GLU A 305 -24.02 48.47 -5.15
C GLU A 305 -24.84 49.32 -4.18
N CYS A 306 -24.22 50.07 -3.24
CA CYS A 306 -24.90 50.96 -2.33
C CYS A 306 -24.59 52.43 -2.61
N SER A 307 -24.84 52.94 -3.81
CA SER A 307 -25.03 54.37 -4.03
C SER A 307 -26.52 54.69 -3.97
N PRO A 308 -27.01 55.52 -3.00
CA PRO A 308 -28.39 55.91 -2.97
C PRO A 308 -28.66 56.90 -4.13
N THR A 309 -29.48 56.49 -5.04
CA THR A 309 -30.09 57.36 -6.06
C THR A 309 -30.90 58.40 -5.31
N THR A 310 -30.35 59.59 -5.15
CA THR A 310 -31.09 60.77 -4.73
C THR A 310 -32.02 61.14 -5.86
N ASP A 311 -33.27 60.78 -5.74
CA ASP A 311 -34.39 61.29 -6.52
C ASP A 311 -34.60 62.75 -6.16
N ARG A 312 -34.16 63.63 -7.06
CA ARG A 312 -34.41 65.06 -7.04
C ARG A 312 -35.81 65.27 -7.59
N LEU A 313 -36.76 65.42 -6.66
CA LEU A 313 -38.09 65.95 -6.94
C LEU A 313 -37.94 67.43 -7.39
N GLU A 314 -38.06 67.67 -8.67
CA GLU A 314 -38.33 69.01 -9.20
C GLU A 314 -39.83 69.27 -9.17
N THR A 315 -40.24 70.12 -8.26
CA THR A 315 -41.53 70.81 -8.24
C THR A 315 -41.55 71.87 -9.31
N GLU A 316 -42.33 71.69 -10.38
CA GLU A 316 -42.81 72.81 -11.17
C GLU A 316 -44.32 72.88 -11.07
N GLY A 317 -44.69 74.03 -10.53
CA GLY A 317 -46.06 74.44 -10.37
C GLY A 317 -46.61 75.08 -11.61
N SER A 318 -47.92 75.20 -11.56
CA SER A 318 -48.69 76.30 -12.07
C SER A 318 -49.62 76.10 -13.28
N ARG A 319 -50.88 76.20 -12.95
CA ARG A 319 -51.94 76.99 -13.64
C ARG A 319 -52.53 76.49 -14.95
N GLY A 320 -53.84 76.46 -14.88
CA GLY A 320 -54.71 76.90 -15.97
C GLY A 320 -55.83 75.93 -16.26
N SER A 321 -56.93 76.02 -15.56
CA SER A 321 -58.17 76.69 -15.93
C SER A 321 -58.83 76.31 -17.27
N GLN A 322 -60.10 75.96 -17.15
CA GLN A 322 -61.21 76.09 -18.09
C GLN A 322 -61.60 74.79 -18.86
N THR A 323 -62.73 74.20 -18.45
CA THR A 323 -64.15 74.39 -18.79
C THR A 323 -64.59 73.86 -20.17
N TRP A 324 -65.84 73.33 -20.11
CA TRP A 324 -66.80 72.98 -21.19
C TRP A 324 -66.57 71.62 -21.87
N GLY A 325 -67.52 70.73 -22.03
CA GLY A 325 -68.97 70.68 -22.03
C GLY A 325 -69.41 69.60 -22.98
N GLY A 326 -70.34 68.85 -22.55
CA GLY A 326 -71.49 68.43 -23.30
C GLY A 326 -71.36 67.34 -24.38
N HIS A 327 -71.94 66.37 -24.21
CA HIS A 327 -73.10 65.54 -24.73
C HIS A 327 -72.89 64.08 -24.47
#